data_95f83b0c7137206c37ea7be0b3f4c55a
#
_entry.id   95f83b0c7137206c37ea7be0b3f4c55a
#
_cell.length_a   1.000
_cell.length_b   1.000
_cell.length_c   1.000
_cell.angle_alpha   90.00
_cell.angle_beta   90.00
_cell.angle_gamma   90.00
#
_symmetry.space_group_name_H-M   'P 1'
#
loop_
_entity.id
_entity.type
_entity.pdbx_description
1 polymer ?
#
loop_
_entity_poly.entity_id
_entity_poly.type
_entity_poly.pdbx_seq_one_letter_code
_entity_poly.pdbx_strand_id
1 'polypeptide(L)' 'MPNIKKLIEKMKQQPNGMRPEEVEKVLGAYGYVPARQKGSHKHYLNKETGDLITIKQERPLKRAYVVDVLNRIGE' A
#
# COMPACT_ATOMS: atom_id res chain seq x y z
N MET A 1 4.57 -17.92 2.40
CA MET A 1 3.49 -16.93 2.34
C MET A 1 3.91 -15.64 3.04
N PRO A 2 3.64 -14.48 2.46
CA PRO A 2 3.99 -13.25 3.14
C PRO A 2 3.16 -13.11 4.42
N ASN A 3 3.82 -12.72 5.50
CA ASN A 3 3.14 -12.46 6.76
C ASN A 3 2.70 -11.00 6.75
N ILE A 4 1.40 -10.78 6.53
CA ILE A 4 0.84 -9.42 6.43
C ILE A 4 1.06 -8.62 7.71
N LYS A 5 0.94 -9.26 8.86
CA LYS A 5 1.16 -8.60 10.15
C LYS A 5 2.59 -8.07 10.27
N LYS A 6 3.59 -8.84 9.82
CA LYS A 6 4.99 -8.41 9.81
C LYS A 6 5.22 -7.27 8.84
N LEU A 7 4.55 -7.29 7.69
CA LEU A 7 4.64 -6.19 6.73
C LEU A 7 4.06 -4.91 7.29
N ILE A 8 2.94 -4.98 8.00
CA ILE A 8 2.33 -3.84 8.66
C ILE A 8 3.28 -3.28 9.73
N GLU A 9 3.88 -4.15 10.54
CA GLU A 9 4.88 -3.73 11.52
C GLU A 9 6.06 -3.02 10.86
N LYS A 10 6.56 -3.55 9.75
CA LYS A 10 7.63 -2.95 8.99
C LYS A 10 7.22 -1.56 8.46
N MET A 11 6.00 -1.42 7.99
CA MET A 11 5.47 -0.13 7.53
C MET A 11 5.47 0.91 8.64
N LYS A 12 5.12 0.50 9.85
CA LYS A 12 5.11 1.40 11.01
C LYS A 12 6.51 1.79 11.45
N GLN A 13 7.45 0.84 11.45
CA GLN A 13 8.81 1.05 11.93
C GLN A 13 9.72 1.67 10.87
N GLN A 14 9.54 1.30 9.61
CA GLN A 14 10.40 1.71 8.51
C GLN A 14 9.58 2.23 7.32
N PRO A 15 8.80 3.32 7.52
CA PRO A 15 7.97 3.83 6.42
C PRO A 15 8.78 4.33 5.22
N ASN A 16 10.07 4.63 5.41
CA ASN A 16 10.95 5.04 4.32
C ASN A 16 11.65 3.87 3.63
N GLY A 17 11.43 2.64 4.10
CA GLY A 17 12.09 1.44 3.57
C GLY A 17 11.15 0.44 2.91
N MET A 18 9.93 0.85 2.57
CA MET A 18 8.95 -0.06 1.98
C MET A 18 9.03 -0.10 0.46
N ARG A 19 8.90 -1.30 -0.09
CA ARG A 19 8.85 -1.50 -1.54
C ARG A 19 7.40 -1.55 -2.03
N PRO A 20 7.13 -1.15 -3.29
CA PRO A 20 5.76 -1.21 -3.83
C PRO A 20 5.10 -2.58 -3.67
N GLU A 21 5.82 -3.65 -3.96
CA GLU A 21 5.29 -5.01 -3.88
C GLU A 21 4.91 -5.42 -2.45
N GLU A 22 5.60 -4.90 -1.45
CA GLU A 22 5.29 -5.19 -0.04
C GLU A 22 3.98 -4.50 0.37
N VAL A 23 3.83 -3.24 0.00
CA VAL A 23 2.61 -2.48 0.30
C VAL A 23 1.43 -3.04 -0.48
N GLU A 24 1.64 -3.47 -1.72
CA GLU A 24 0.59 -4.08 -2.53
C GLU A 24 0.02 -5.34 -1.88
N LYS A 25 0.88 -6.16 -1.25
CA LYS A 25 0.44 -7.35 -0.51
C LYS A 25 -0.45 -6.98 0.67
N VAL A 26 -0.07 -5.94 1.40
CA VAL A 26 -0.88 -5.44 2.53
C VAL A 26 -2.23 -4.93 2.02
N LEU A 27 -2.23 -4.14 0.97
CA LEU A 27 -3.46 -3.62 0.38
C LEU A 27 -4.38 -4.76 -0.08
N GLY A 28 -3.82 -5.79 -0.72
CA GLY A 28 -4.59 -6.95 -1.15
C GLY A 28 -5.28 -7.66 0.00
N ALA A 29 -4.60 -7.76 1.14
CA ALA A 29 -5.17 -8.39 2.34
C ALA A 29 -6.37 -7.60 2.90
N TYR A 30 -6.45 -6.31 2.59
CA TYR A 30 -7.54 -5.43 3.04
C TYR A 30 -8.57 -5.14 1.94
N GLY A 31 -8.54 -5.90 0.85
CA GLY A 31 -9.55 -5.79 -0.20
C GLY A 31 -9.24 -4.81 -1.32
N TYR A 32 -8.06 -4.21 -1.32
CA TYR A 32 -7.63 -3.32 -2.40
C TYR A 32 -7.00 -4.14 -3.53
N VAL A 33 -7.39 -3.84 -4.76
CA VAL A 33 -6.84 -4.51 -5.95
C VAL A 33 -6.30 -3.46 -6.92
N PRO A 34 -5.26 -3.80 -7.70
CA PRO A 34 -4.78 -2.89 -8.74
C PRO A 34 -5.90 -2.61 -9.74
N ALA A 35 -6.21 -1.33 -9.95
CA ALA A 35 -7.29 -0.93 -10.85
C ALA A 35 -6.76 -0.28 -12.12
N ARG A 36 -5.76 0.60 -11.99
CA ARG A 36 -5.26 1.36 -13.13
C ARG A 36 -3.85 1.85 -12.82
N GLN A 37 -3.03 1.99 -13.85
CA GLN A 37 -1.71 2.61 -13.71
C GLN A 37 -1.49 3.59 -14.86
N LYS A 38 -1.02 4.78 -14.52
CA LYS A 38 -0.63 5.80 -15.49
C LYS A 38 0.78 6.24 -15.15
N GLY A 39 1.75 5.88 -16.01
CA GLY A 39 3.15 6.13 -15.71
C GLY A 39 3.56 5.44 -14.43
N SER A 40 4.13 6.19 -13.49
CA SER A 40 4.55 5.66 -12.19
C SER A 40 3.44 5.71 -11.13
N HIS A 41 2.27 6.26 -11.43
CA HIS A 41 1.14 6.35 -10.51
C HIS A 41 0.21 5.16 -10.70
N LYS A 42 0.15 4.30 -9.68
CA LYS A 42 -0.70 3.11 -9.69
C LYS A 42 -1.86 3.29 -8.72
N HIS A 43 -3.06 3.01 -9.20
CA HIS A 43 -4.29 3.14 -8.41
C HIS A 43 -4.74 1.79 -7.90
N TYR A 44 -5.16 1.74 -6.64
CA TYR A 44 -5.71 0.55 -6.00
C TYR A 44 -7.11 0.86 -5.53
N LEU A 45 -8.05 0.01 -5.89
CA LEU A 45 -9.46 0.19 -5.56
C LEU A 45 -9.91 -0.87 -4.56
N ASN A 46 -10.55 -0.43 -3.48
CA ASN A 46 -11.24 -1.33 -2.57
C ASN A 46 -12.67 -1.51 -3.09
N LYS A 47 -12.98 -2.70 -3.59
CA LYS A 47 -14.29 -2.97 -4.19
C LYS A 47 -15.42 -3.00 -3.18
N GLU A 48 -15.11 -3.22 -1.91
CA GLU A 48 -16.12 -3.25 -0.84
C GLU A 48 -16.53 -1.86 -0.38
N THR A 49 -15.56 -0.95 -0.25
CA THR A 49 -15.81 0.40 0.26
C THR A 49 -15.84 1.47 -0.81
N GLY A 50 -15.29 1.18 -2.01
CA GLY A 50 -15.14 2.15 -3.07
C GLY A 50 -13.95 3.09 -2.87
N ASP A 51 -13.14 2.87 -1.82
CA ASP A 51 -11.98 3.72 -1.56
C ASP A 51 -10.90 3.52 -2.61
N LEU A 52 -10.27 4.61 -3.04
CA LEU A 52 -9.23 4.61 -4.05
C LEU A 52 -7.94 5.18 -3.46
N ILE A 53 -6.85 4.43 -3.60
CA ILE A 53 -5.53 4.86 -3.18
C ILE A 53 -4.64 4.98 -4.41
N THR A 54 -3.87 6.07 -4.50
CA THR A 54 -2.88 6.27 -5.55
C THR A 54 -1.50 6.21 -4.93
N ILE A 55 -0.62 5.37 -5.48
CA ILE A 55 0.75 5.22 -4.99
C ILE A 55 1.71 5.39 -6.16
N LYS A 56 2.65 6.33 -6.01
CA LYS A 56 3.74 6.48 -6.96
C LYS A 56 4.72 5.32 -6.76
N GLN A 57 4.96 4.57 -7.83
CA GLN A 57 5.83 3.38 -7.79
C GLN A 57 7.29 3.82 -7.77
N GLU A 58 7.88 3.85 -6.60
CA GLU A 58 9.29 4.17 -6.37
C GLU A 58 9.92 3.12 -5.45
N ARG A 59 11.23 3.00 -5.46
CA ARG A 59 11.96 2.07 -4.61
C ARG A 59 13.02 2.82 -3.81
N PRO A 60 12.82 3.06 -2.52
CA PRO A 60 11.61 2.75 -1.74
C PRO A 60 10.47 3.75 -2.01
N LEU A 61 9.28 3.41 -1.55
CA LEU A 61 8.13 4.31 -1.61
C LEU A 61 8.36 5.52 -0.71
N LYS A 62 7.78 6.65 -1.08
CA LYS A 62 7.82 7.83 -0.21
C LYS A 62 6.99 7.56 1.04
N ARG A 63 7.49 8.04 2.17
CA ARG A 63 6.86 7.86 3.47
C ARG A 63 5.38 8.26 3.48
N ALA A 64 5.04 9.36 2.80
CA ALA A 64 3.67 9.86 2.77
C ALA A 64 2.68 8.81 2.26
N TYR A 65 3.07 8.03 1.26
CA TYR A 65 2.22 6.98 0.71
C TYR A 65 2.05 5.83 1.70
N VAL A 66 3.12 5.45 2.38
CA VAL A 66 3.07 4.36 3.38
C VAL A 66 2.19 4.76 4.56
N VAL A 67 2.32 5.98 5.05
CA VAL A 67 1.51 6.49 6.15
C VAL A 67 0.03 6.57 5.73
N ASP A 68 -0.24 7.00 4.50
CA ASP A 68 -1.61 7.06 3.98
C ASP A 68 -2.25 5.66 3.96
N VAL A 69 -1.51 4.65 3.49
CA VAL A 69 -2.00 3.27 3.48
C VAL A 69 -2.34 2.82 4.91
N LEU A 70 -1.43 3.05 5.87
CA LEU A 70 -1.67 2.67 7.27
C LEU A 70 -2.96 3.31 7.80
N ASN A 71 -3.17 4.59 7.51
CA ASN A 71 -4.38 5.29 7.96
C ASN A 71 -5.63 4.70 7.33
N ARG A 72 -5.58 4.37 6.04
CA ARG A 72 -6.75 3.85 5.32
C ARG A 72 -7.12 2.43 5.74
N ILE A 73 -6.16 1.61 6.10
CA ILE A 73 -6.44 0.24 6.58
C ILE A 73 -6.72 0.20 8.08
N GLY A 74 -6.65 1.34 8.78
CA GLY A 74 -6.98 1.43 10.18
C GLY A 74 -5.86 1.00 11.12
N GLU A 75 -4.63 1.03 10.63
CA GLU A 75 -3.44 0.68 11.42
C GLU A 75 -2.58 1.93 11.74
#